data_13fd56131df74e208172a459191a874b
#
_entry.id   13fd56131df74e208172a459191a874b
#
_cell.length_a   1.000
_cell.length_b   1.000
_cell.length_c   1.000
_cell.angle_alpha   90.00
_cell.angle_beta   90.00
_cell.angle_gamma   90.00
#
_symmetry.space_group_name_H-M   'P 1'
#
loop_
_entity.id
_entity.type
_entity.pdbx_description
1 polymer ?
#
loop_
_entity_poly.entity_id
_entity_poly.type
_entity_poly.pdbx_seq_one_letter_code
_entity_poly.pdbx_strand_id
1 'polypeptide(L)'
;EMSTSDWSSDVCSSDLRWAARIRRFAQRDAPPDPARWEEGDAQERADHLARLRRTDPDAARALLADGAWLKARAPEREQILDALAIGLGPADEQILEERLDDRAEAVRGRAAELLSRLPSSALIARAEALAERHVVVTRRALRAPAVELHGIEMTDALARDRYPAKAHRTSASLARLEEVIARIPTWRWPDLVGISAAELARARVRCDGQKADLIAPLIRAAVAWRDGELAAALADLGPSPAPAGLFGLLDEPRREALLHRLITAKRYIDVATCTLSWPSELTAEQSRIFARSLIAVTRPGSYISDSRWWGVLPARCAPDALDEVLAILRGAPPDTLSDLRAQTVITALELRRELLELTDRTDQEAS
;
A
#
# COMPACT_ATOMS: atom_id res chain seq x y z
N GLU A 1 -45.94 -17.05 22.76
CA GLU A 1 -45.50 -15.67 22.96
C GLU A 1 -43.98 -15.60 22.71
N MET A 2 -43.58 -15.25 21.48
CA MET A 2 -42.21 -14.99 21.17
C MET A 2 -41.94 -13.49 21.42
N SER A 3 -40.99 -13.24 22.29
CA SER A 3 -40.60 -11.91 22.73
C SER A 3 -40.01 -11.07 21.59
N THR A 4 -40.58 -9.89 21.37
CA THR A 4 -40.21 -8.93 20.31
C THR A 4 -38.98 -8.07 20.66
N SER A 5 -38.11 -8.50 21.59
CA SER A 5 -37.04 -7.65 22.16
C SER A 5 -35.65 -7.88 21.58
N ASP A 6 -35.43 -8.86 20.67
CA ASP A 6 -34.07 -9.23 20.24
C ASP A 6 -33.64 -8.70 18.85
N TRP A 7 -34.50 -7.95 18.15
CA TRP A 7 -34.20 -7.43 16.80
C TRP A 7 -33.71 -5.99 16.75
N SER A 8 -33.68 -5.28 17.88
CA SER A 8 -33.41 -3.83 17.88
C SER A 8 -31.96 -3.41 18.10
N SER A 9 -31.06 -4.29 18.59
CA SER A 9 -29.69 -3.89 18.92
C SER A 9 -28.69 -4.02 17.76
N ASP A 10 -28.84 -5.02 16.90
CA ASP A 10 -27.85 -5.26 15.84
C ASP A 10 -28.07 -4.41 14.58
N VAL A 11 -29.31 -4.07 14.27
CA VAL A 11 -29.67 -3.16 13.18
C VAL A 11 -29.19 -1.73 13.51
N CYS A 12 -29.29 -1.31 14.77
CA CYS A 12 -28.90 0.03 15.19
C CYS A 12 -27.39 0.30 15.11
N SER A 13 -26.52 -0.70 15.29
CA SER A 13 -25.06 -0.50 15.26
C SER A 13 -24.50 -0.41 13.84
N SER A 14 -25.03 -1.19 12.89
CA SER A 14 -24.66 -1.14 11.47
C SER A 14 -25.17 0.15 10.82
N ASP A 15 -26.39 0.55 11.10
CA ASP A 15 -27.01 1.77 10.57
C ASP A 15 -26.34 3.04 11.10
N LEU A 16 -25.94 3.04 12.38
CA LEU A 16 -25.17 4.14 12.95
C LEU A 16 -23.77 4.25 12.34
N ARG A 17 -23.11 3.13 12.05
CA ARG A 17 -21.82 3.11 11.34
C ARG A 17 -21.98 3.59 9.88
N TRP A 18 -23.05 3.20 9.22
CA TRP A 18 -23.36 3.64 7.85
C TRP A 18 -23.71 5.13 7.82
N ALA A 19 -24.58 5.58 8.71
CA ALA A 19 -24.94 6.99 8.85
C ALA A 19 -23.74 7.88 9.22
N ALA A 20 -22.79 7.37 10.05
CA ALA A 20 -21.54 8.05 10.34
C ALA A 20 -20.60 8.10 9.11
N ARG A 21 -20.65 7.07 8.26
CA ARG A 21 -19.86 7.01 7.01
C ARG A 21 -20.41 7.94 5.94
N ILE A 22 -21.73 8.00 5.78
CA ILE A 22 -22.42 8.94 4.87
C ILE A 22 -22.22 10.39 5.37
N ARG A 23 -22.36 10.67 6.67
CA ARG A 23 -22.08 12.00 7.22
C ARG A 23 -20.65 12.43 6.98
N ARG A 24 -19.65 11.54 7.15
CA ARG A 24 -18.24 11.80 6.82
C ARG A 24 -18.04 12.09 5.33
N PHE A 25 -18.75 11.37 4.46
CA PHE A 25 -18.68 11.59 3.02
C PHE A 25 -19.29 12.95 2.64
N ALA A 26 -20.48 13.28 3.16
CA ALA A 26 -21.14 14.57 2.92
C ALA A 26 -20.40 15.77 3.56
N GLN A 27 -19.68 15.53 4.67
CA GLN A 27 -18.88 16.57 5.34
C GLN A 27 -17.48 16.73 4.73
N ARG A 28 -17.09 15.89 3.77
CA ARG A 28 -15.76 15.92 3.14
C ARG A 28 -15.49 17.23 2.42
N ASP A 29 -16.52 17.82 1.85
CA ASP A 29 -16.46 19.06 1.06
C ASP A 29 -16.99 20.29 1.84
N ALA A 30 -17.39 20.12 3.11
CA ALA A 30 -17.79 21.24 3.96
C ALA A 30 -16.58 22.12 4.30
N PRO A 31 -16.73 23.45 4.34
CA PRO A 31 -15.64 24.35 4.72
C PRO A 31 -15.13 24.04 6.14
N PRO A 32 -13.85 24.30 6.41
CA PRO A 32 -13.30 24.13 7.75
C PRO A 32 -14.03 25.01 8.77
N ASP A 33 -14.40 24.44 9.91
CA ASP A 33 -15.05 25.15 11.01
C ASP A 33 -14.06 25.33 12.17
N PRO A 34 -13.57 26.55 12.47
CA PRO A 34 -12.59 26.80 13.53
C PRO A 34 -13.04 26.32 14.92
N ALA A 35 -14.33 26.37 15.23
CA ALA A 35 -14.84 25.89 16.53
C ALA A 35 -14.55 24.41 16.77
N ARG A 36 -14.46 23.61 15.71
CA ARG A 36 -14.10 22.19 15.80
C ARG A 36 -12.66 21.93 16.18
N TRP A 37 -11.77 22.89 15.94
CA TRP A 37 -10.38 22.79 16.40
C TRP A 37 -10.27 23.10 17.89
N GLU A 38 -10.97 24.11 18.38
CA GLU A 38 -10.88 24.58 19.76
C GLU A 38 -11.70 23.70 20.73
N GLU A 39 -12.94 23.39 20.38
CA GLU A 39 -13.93 22.75 21.24
C GLU A 39 -14.19 21.28 20.90
N GLY A 40 -13.79 20.84 19.70
CA GLY A 40 -14.06 19.49 19.20
C GLY A 40 -13.31 18.39 19.91
N ASP A 41 -13.82 17.17 19.77
CA ASP A 41 -13.11 15.96 20.18
C ASP A 41 -11.89 15.67 19.27
N ALA A 42 -11.14 14.61 19.56
CA ALA A 42 -9.93 14.23 18.82
C ALA A 42 -10.22 13.99 17.33
N GLN A 43 -11.34 13.33 17.02
CA GLN A 43 -11.73 13.04 15.63
C GLN A 43 -12.15 14.32 14.89
N GLU A 44 -12.89 15.19 15.54
CA GLU A 44 -13.35 16.46 14.96
C GLU A 44 -12.17 17.40 14.65
N ARG A 45 -11.16 17.46 15.54
CA ARG A 45 -9.90 18.19 15.30
C ARG A 45 -9.12 17.61 14.12
N ALA A 46 -8.95 16.29 14.05
CA ALA A 46 -8.28 15.64 12.95
C ALA A 46 -9.03 15.85 11.61
N ASP A 47 -10.36 15.77 11.61
CA ASP A 47 -11.20 16.02 10.44
C ASP A 47 -11.16 17.49 10.00
N HIS A 48 -11.12 18.43 10.94
CA HIS A 48 -10.93 19.85 10.66
C HIS A 48 -9.57 20.11 10.01
N LEU A 49 -8.49 19.59 10.62
CA LEU A 49 -7.14 19.72 10.08
C LEU A 49 -7.03 19.07 8.69
N ALA A 50 -7.61 17.90 8.49
CA ALA A 50 -7.60 17.20 7.20
C ALA A 50 -8.33 17.98 6.11
N ARG A 51 -9.40 18.72 6.44
CA ARG A 51 -10.08 19.62 5.51
C ARG A 51 -9.23 20.85 5.19
N LEU A 52 -8.70 21.49 6.23
CA LEU A 52 -7.84 22.66 6.07
C LEU A 52 -6.60 22.33 5.23
N ARG A 53 -6.01 21.15 5.42
CA ARG A 53 -4.88 20.66 4.62
C ARG A 53 -5.17 20.58 3.10
N ARG A 54 -6.43 20.37 2.70
CA ARG A 54 -6.82 20.33 1.28
C ARG A 54 -6.98 21.71 0.66
N THR A 55 -7.37 22.70 1.46
CA THR A 55 -7.71 24.06 0.98
C THR A 55 -6.60 25.05 1.28
N ASP A 56 -5.99 24.99 2.45
CA ASP A 56 -4.95 25.91 2.92
C ASP A 56 -3.95 25.16 3.83
N PRO A 57 -2.92 24.52 3.24
CA PRO A 57 -1.90 23.81 4.01
C PRO A 57 -1.11 24.69 4.96
N ASP A 58 -0.94 25.99 4.66
CA ASP A 58 -0.18 26.92 5.51
C ASP A 58 -0.98 27.28 6.76
N ALA A 59 -2.27 27.58 6.63
CA ALA A 59 -3.15 27.77 7.77
C ALA A 59 -3.22 26.49 8.65
N ALA A 60 -3.23 25.31 8.04
CA ALA A 60 -3.17 24.05 8.80
C ALA A 60 -1.88 23.90 9.61
N ARG A 61 -0.73 24.31 9.07
CA ARG A 61 0.54 24.33 9.82
C ARG A 61 0.52 25.34 10.94
N ALA A 62 -0.04 26.54 10.68
CA ALA A 62 -0.16 27.58 11.69
C ALA A 62 -0.95 27.14 12.92
N LEU A 63 -2.02 26.33 12.74
CA LEU A 63 -2.77 25.75 13.86
C LEU A 63 -1.92 24.81 14.74
N LEU A 64 -0.90 24.17 14.17
CA LEU A 64 -0.04 23.24 14.90
C LEU A 64 1.14 23.95 15.58
N ALA A 65 1.43 25.21 15.22
CA ALA A 65 2.60 25.94 15.67
C ALA A 65 2.55 26.28 17.17
N ASP A 66 1.38 26.45 17.76
CA ASP A 66 1.23 26.74 19.18
C ASP A 66 1.57 25.55 20.09
N GLY A 67 1.65 24.36 19.52
CA GLY A 67 1.99 23.13 20.25
C GLY A 67 0.94 22.64 21.25
N ALA A 68 -0.24 23.25 21.31
CA ALA A 68 -1.29 22.85 22.27
C ALA A 68 -1.69 21.38 22.11
N TRP A 69 -1.75 20.88 20.87
CA TRP A 69 -2.06 19.50 20.52
C TRP A 69 -1.05 18.47 21.08
N LEU A 70 0.17 18.90 21.43
CA LEU A 70 1.19 18.03 22.00
C LEU A 70 0.84 17.52 23.41
N LYS A 71 -0.07 18.22 24.11
CA LYS A 71 -0.60 17.81 25.41
C LYS A 71 -1.63 16.68 25.30
N ALA A 72 -2.19 16.46 24.11
CA ALA A 72 -3.19 15.43 23.86
C ALA A 72 -2.62 14.01 24.08
N ARG A 73 -3.51 13.01 24.14
CA ARG A 73 -3.13 11.60 24.23
C ARG A 73 -2.44 11.12 22.95
N ALA A 74 -1.66 10.05 23.04
CA ALA A 74 -0.93 9.52 21.89
C ALA A 74 -1.80 9.22 20.64
N PRO A 75 -2.97 8.57 20.77
CA PRO A 75 -3.84 8.32 19.61
C PRO A 75 -4.32 9.61 18.92
N GLU A 76 -4.60 10.66 19.70
CA GLU A 76 -5.01 11.96 19.16
C GLU A 76 -3.87 12.63 18.39
N ARG A 77 -2.64 12.59 18.93
CA ARG A 77 -1.46 13.11 18.23
C ARG A 77 -1.16 12.33 16.95
N GLU A 78 -1.36 11.02 16.96
CA GLU A 78 -1.21 10.16 15.77
C GLU A 78 -2.24 10.54 14.69
N GLN A 79 -3.51 10.75 15.06
CA GLN A 79 -4.56 11.21 14.13
C GLN A 79 -4.25 12.58 13.51
N ILE A 80 -3.63 13.49 14.27
CA ILE A 80 -3.16 14.78 13.75
C ILE A 80 -2.06 14.57 12.72
N LEU A 81 -1.09 13.68 12.97
CA LEU A 81 -0.08 13.33 11.98
C LEU A 81 -0.69 12.64 10.74
N ASP A 82 -1.75 11.85 10.90
CA ASP A 82 -2.50 11.28 9.77
C ASP A 82 -3.11 12.37 8.89
N ALA A 83 -3.61 13.44 9.49
CA ALA A 83 -4.12 14.57 8.73
C ALA A 83 -3.01 15.32 7.97
N LEU A 84 -1.79 15.41 8.52
CA LEU A 84 -0.62 15.98 7.82
C LEU A 84 -0.22 15.20 6.56
N ALA A 85 -0.56 13.91 6.46
CA ALA A 85 -0.31 13.13 5.25
C ALA A 85 -1.03 13.69 4.00
N ILE A 86 -2.09 14.50 4.20
CA ILE A 86 -2.82 15.17 3.13
C ILE A 86 -2.04 16.40 2.70
N GLY A 87 -1.63 16.44 1.41
CA GLY A 87 -0.83 17.53 0.89
C GLY A 87 0.53 17.65 1.58
N LEU A 88 1.10 16.51 2.01
CA LEU A 88 2.43 16.45 2.64
C LEU A 88 3.49 17.11 1.77
N GLY A 89 4.26 18.03 2.34
CA GLY A 89 5.31 18.76 1.65
C GLY A 89 6.51 19.12 2.53
N PRO A 90 7.57 19.69 1.92
CA PRO A 90 8.80 20.02 2.67
C PRO A 90 8.59 20.94 3.87
N ALA A 91 7.58 21.82 3.82
CA ALA A 91 7.27 22.73 4.93
C ALA A 91 6.73 22.01 6.19
N ASP A 92 6.34 20.73 6.08
CA ASP A 92 5.88 19.91 7.20
C ASP A 92 7.06 19.23 7.94
N GLU A 93 8.27 19.23 7.34
CA GLU A 93 9.43 18.49 7.83
C GLU A 93 9.77 18.81 9.27
N GLN A 94 9.83 20.09 9.64
CA GLN A 94 10.21 20.50 11.00
C GLN A 94 9.27 19.91 12.05
N ILE A 95 7.95 19.97 11.81
CA ILE A 95 6.96 19.41 12.74
C ILE A 95 7.15 17.90 12.90
N LEU A 96 7.41 17.20 11.79
CA LEU A 96 7.61 15.75 11.80
C LEU A 96 8.95 15.35 12.43
N GLU A 97 10.04 16.08 12.16
CA GLU A 97 11.37 15.81 12.72
C GLU A 97 11.36 15.93 14.24
N GLU A 98 10.68 16.93 14.80
CA GLU A 98 10.48 17.07 16.23
C GLU A 98 9.67 15.92 16.85
N ARG A 99 8.79 15.26 16.08
CA ARG A 99 7.98 14.12 16.55
C ARG A 99 8.73 12.79 16.55
N LEU A 100 9.93 12.72 15.98
CA LEU A 100 10.81 11.56 16.18
C LEU A 100 11.23 11.39 17.65
N ASP A 101 11.14 12.45 18.45
CA ASP A 101 11.44 12.46 19.88
C ASP A 101 10.18 12.39 20.77
N ASP A 102 8.99 12.12 20.18
CA ASP A 102 7.75 12.01 20.96
C ASP A 102 7.84 10.86 21.97
N ARG A 103 7.21 11.05 23.15
CA ARG A 103 7.15 10.02 24.21
C ARG A 103 6.45 8.74 23.77
N ALA A 104 5.50 8.81 22.81
CA ALA A 104 4.73 7.66 22.32
C ALA A 104 5.37 7.04 21.08
N GLU A 105 5.54 5.72 21.10
CA GLU A 105 6.16 4.98 19.99
C GLU A 105 5.36 5.09 18.68
N ALA A 106 4.02 5.03 18.75
CA ALA A 106 3.15 5.17 17.58
C ALA A 106 3.34 6.52 16.88
N VAL A 107 3.41 7.61 17.65
CA VAL A 107 3.64 8.96 17.13
C VAL A 107 5.01 9.07 16.46
N ARG A 108 6.08 8.55 17.10
CA ARG A 108 7.43 8.49 16.49
C ARG A 108 7.44 7.69 15.19
N GLY A 109 6.78 6.52 15.19
CA GLY A 109 6.66 5.66 14.02
C GLY A 109 5.95 6.38 12.85
N ARG A 110 4.85 7.07 13.16
CA ARG A 110 4.09 7.82 12.15
C ARG A 110 4.87 9.00 11.59
N ALA A 111 5.60 9.73 12.44
CA ALA A 111 6.48 10.82 12.00
C ALA A 111 7.58 10.32 11.05
N ALA A 112 8.27 9.23 11.40
CA ALA A 112 9.29 8.62 10.55
C ALA A 112 8.73 8.14 9.21
N GLU A 113 7.52 7.56 9.19
CA GLU A 113 6.83 7.15 7.97
C GLU A 113 6.57 8.35 7.04
N LEU A 114 6.05 9.45 7.59
CA LEU A 114 5.77 10.66 6.81
C LEU A 114 7.06 11.32 6.30
N LEU A 115 8.10 11.43 7.13
CA LEU A 115 9.42 11.93 6.72
C LEU A 115 10.04 11.08 5.61
N SER A 116 9.85 9.75 5.64
CA SER A 116 10.31 8.85 4.58
C SER A 116 9.60 9.05 3.24
N ARG A 117 8.53 9.83 3.18
CA ARG A 117 7.83 10.23 1.96
C ARG A 117 8.26 11.60 1.42
N LEU A 118 9.12 12.31 2.15
CA LEU A 118 9.69 13.60 1.76
C LEU A 118 11.12 13.39 1.25
N PRO A 119 11.37 13.42 -0.07
CA PRO A 119 12.68 13.06 -0.64
C PRO A 119 13.81 14.02 -0.24
N SER A 120 13.48 15.21 0.24
CA SER A 120 14.44 16.23 0.72
C SER A 120 14.59 16.25 2.24
N SER A 121 13.94 15.35 2.98
CA SER A 121 13.98 15.38 4.45
C SER A 121 15.36 15.03 5.01
N ALA A 122 15.66 15.56 6.19
CA ALA A 122 16.87 15.22 6.93
C ALA A 122 16.96 13.71 7.24
N LEU A 123 15.80 13.02 7.41
CA LEU A 123 15.76 11.57 7.57
C LEU A 123 16.31 10.86 6.32
N ILE A 124 15.93 11.29 5.12
CA ILE A 124 16.42 10.74 3.86
C ILE A 124 17.91 11.07 3.69
N ALA A 125 18.33 12.30 3.96
CA ALA A 125 19.74 12.68 3.90
C ALA A 125 20.62 11.82 4.82
N ARG A 126 20.13 11.49 6.02
CA ARG A 126 20.84 10.55 6.93
C ARG A 126 20.88 9.13 6.35
N ALA A 127 19.83 8.67 5.68
CA ALA A 127 19.83 7.37 4.99
C ALA A 127 20.80 7.34 3.81
N GLU A 128 20.89 8.42 3.02
CA GLU A 128 21.85 8.57 1.93
C GLU A 128 23.29 8.50 2.45
N ALA A 129 23.61 9.20 3.52
CA ALA A 129 24.94 9.16 4.16
C ALA A 129 25.31 7.76 4.71
N LEU A 130 24.31 6.97 5.12
CA LEU A 130 24.53 5.55 5.48
C LEU A 130 24.82 4.72 4.25
N ALA A 131 24.09 4.91 3.15
CA ALA A 131 24.34 4.17 1.92
C ALA A 131 25.75 4.46 1.36
N GLU A 132 26.16 5.70 1.28
CA GLU A 132 27.51 6.08 0.84
C GLU A 132 28.63 5.38 1.64
N ARG A 133 28.38 5.17 2.93
CA ARG A 133 29.36 4.60 3.86
C ARG A 133 29.37 3.07 3.86
N HIS A 134 28.22 2.45 3.64
CA HIS A 134 28.01 1.02 3.86
C HIS A 134 27.74 0.21 2.58
N VAL A 135 27.55 0.86 1.43
CA VAL A 135 27.29 0.20 0.14
C VAL A 135 28.48 0.43 -0.80
N VAL A 136 29.23 -0.61 -1.09
CA VAL A 136 30.38 -0.53 -1.99
C VAL A 136 30.05 -1.27 -3.29
N VAL A 137 30.16 -0.55 -4.42
CA VAL A 137 29.88 -1.09 -5.74
C VAL A 137 31.15 -1.31 -6.52
N THR A 138 31.32 -2.51 -7.05
CA THR A 138 32.40 -2.85 -7.97
C THR A 138 31.83 -3.17 -9.35
N ARG A 139 32.11 -2.29 -10.33
CA ARG A 139 31.77 -2.53 -11.73
C ARG A 139 32.75 -3.51 -12.37
N ARG A 140 32.21 -4.46 -13.15
CA ARG A 140 32.99 -5.41 -13.94
C ARG A 140 32.58 -5.32 -15.39
N ALA A 141 33.55 -5.28 -16.29
CA ALA A 141 33.25 -5.31 -17.73
C ALA A 141 32.42 -6.57 -18.07
N LEU A 142 31.34 -6.41 -18.82
CA LEU A 142 30.47 -7.48 -19.33
C LEU A 142 29.79 -8.38 -18.27
N ARG A 143 29.71 -7.94 -17.00
CA ARG A 143 29.03 -8.69 -15.92
C ARG A 143 28.17 -7.76 -15.08
N ALA A 144 27.14 -8.33 -14.46
CA ALA A 144 26.35 -7.61 -13.45
C ALA A 144 27.28 -7.02 -12.37
N PRO A 145 26.99 -5.80 -11.85
CA PRO A 145 27.77 -5.20 -10.78
C PRO A 145 27.81 -6.11 -9.56
N ALA A 146 28.90 -6.04 -8.81
CA ALA A 146 29.02 -6.68 -7.51
C ALA A 146 28.84 -5.60 -6.45
N VAL A 147 27.98 -5.86 -5.46
CA VAL A 147 27.69 -4.97 -4.35
C VAL A 147 28.07 -5.66 -3.06
N GLU A 148 28.96 -5.03 -2.29
CA GLU A 148 29.29 -5.43 -0.94
C GLU A 148 28.65 -4.46 0.04
N LEU A 149 27.90 -5.01 0.98
CA LEU A 149 27.25 -4.30 2.05
C LEU A 149 28.02 -4.50 3.34
N HIS A 150 28.29 -3.41 4.05
CA HIS A 150 28.90 -3.48 5.38
C HIS A 150 27.83 -3.25 6.43
N GLY A 151 27.71 -4.19 7.36
CA GLY A 151 26.67 -4.17 8.38
C GLY A 151 26.66 -2.86 9.19
N ILE A 152 25.46 -2.41 9.57
CA ILE A 152 25.26 -1.21 10.38
C ILE A 152 24.97 -1.61 11.83
N GLU A 153 25.78 -1.13 12.78
CA GLU A 153 25.52 -1.28 14.20
C GLU A 153 24.45 -0.30 14.70
N MET A 154 23.67 -0.71 15.71
CA MET A 154 22.63 0.16 16.29
C MET A 154 23.25 1.28 17.10
N THR A 155 22.78 2.51 16.87
CA THR A 155 23.08 3.71 17.64
C THR A 155 21.79 4.38 18.10
N ASP A 156 21.88 5.30 19.06
CA ASP A 156 20.72 6.07 19.52
C ASP A 156 20.10 6.89 18.37
N ALA A 157 20.91 7.43 17.47
CA ALA A 157 20.43 8.14 16.28
C ALA A 157 19.61 7.24 15.37
N LEU A 158 20.07 6.01 15.13
CA LEU A 158 19.32 5.03 14.32
C LEU A 158 18.04 4.55 15.03
N ALA A 159 18.06 4.43 16.34
CA ALA A 159 16.87 4.09 17.12
C ALA A 159 15.83 5.23 17.06
N ARG A 160 16.28 6.49 17.13
CA ARG A 160 15.46 7.68 16.93
C ARG A 160 14.83 7.70 15.53
N ASP A 161 15.60 7.42 14.50
CA ASP A 161 15.17 7.35 13.10
C ASP A 161 14.36 6.07 12.78
N ARG A 162 14.02 5.26 13.79
CA ARG A 162 13.18 4.07 13.69
C ARG A 162 13.76 2.96 12.82
N TYR A 163 15.09 2.80 12.81
CA TYR A 163 15.70 1.62 12.22
C TYR A 163 15.44 0.37 13.09
N PRO A 164 15.34 -0.83 12.49
CA PRO A 164 14.99 -2.05 13.23
C PRO A 164 16.08 -2.44 14.23
N ALA A 165 15.69 -2.60 15.50
CA ALA A 165 16.58 -3.10 16.56
C ALA A 165 16.84 -4.61 16.43
N LYS A 166 15.85 -5.37 15.94
CA LYS A 166 15.87 -6.83 15.76
C LYS A 166 15.35 -7.20 14.37
N ALA A 167 15.73 -8.37 13.88
CA ALA A 167 15.21 -8.95 12.66
C ALA A 167 14.79 -10.41 12.90
N HIS A 168 13.80 -10.88 12.12
CA HIS A 168 13.26 -12.25 12.25
C HIS A 168 13.92 -13.25 11.30
N ARG A 169 14.40 -12.79 10.13
CA ARG A 169 14.88 -13.66 9.04
C ARG A 169 16.31 -13.36 8.61
N THR A 170 16.85 -12.21 8.96
CA THR A 170 18.20 -11.76 8.62
C THR A 170 18.92 -11.31 9.89
N SER A 171 20.19 -10.93 9.78
CA SER A 171 20.85 -10.24 10.90
C SER A 171 20.22 -8.86 11.11
N ALA A 172 20.22 -8.37 12.35
CA ALA A 172 19.70 -7.04 12.66
C ALA A 172 20.48 -5.94 11.90
N SER A 173 21.74 -6.17 11.65
CA SER A 173 22.63 -5.30 10.88
C SER A 173 22.19 -5.21 9.40
N LEU A 174 21.91 -6.35 8.76
CA LEU A 174 21.37 -6.39 7.39
C LEU A 174 19.96 -5.77 7.33
N ALA A 175 19.11 -6.00 8.32
CA ALA A 175 17.78 -5.40 8.34
C ALA A 175 17.82 -3.86 8.39
N ARG A 176 18.81 -3.27 9.03
CA ARG A 176 19.05 -1.81 8.99
C ARG A 176 19.46 -1.33 7.60
N LEU A 177 20.33 -2.07 6.91
CA LEU A 177 20.67 -1.79 5.51
C LEU A 177 19.48 -1.93 4.57
N GLU A 178 18.66 -2.95 4.75
CA GLU A 178 17.40 -3.11 4.01
C GLU A 178 16.48 -1.90 4.19
N GLU A 179 16.43 -1.33 5.40
CA GLU A 179 15.65 -0.13 5.68
C GLU A 179 16.28 1.12 5.02
N VAL A 180 17.61 1.26 5.03
CA VAL A 180 18.31 2.31 4.28
C VAL A 180 17.93 2.26 2.80
N ILE A 181 18.02 1.07 2.19
CA ILE A 181 17.73 0.87 0.77
C ILE A 181 16.26 1.19 0.45
N ALA A 182 15.34 0.81 1.33
CA ALA A 182 13.92 1.04 1.12
C ALA A 182 13.53 2.53 1.22
N ARG A 183 14.25 3.33 1.99
CA ARG A 183 13.96 4.75 2.22
C ARG A 183 14.50 5.67 1.12
N ILE A 184 15.67 5.35 0.56
CA ILE A 184 16.33 6.23 -0.40
C ILE A 184 15.51 6.35 -1.69
N PRO A 185 15.27 7.58 -2.18
CA PRO A 185 14.66 7.80 -3.47
C PRO A 185 15.44 7.08 -4.59
N THR A 186 14.75 6.32 -5.42
CA THR A 186 15.39 5.41 -6.38
C THR A 186 16.28 6.12 -7.40
N TRP A 187 15.99 7.37 -7.73
CA TRP A 187 16.80 8.21 -8.64
C TRP A 187 18.08 8.75 -8.03
N ARG A 188 18.31 8.60 -6.69
CA ARG A 188 19.52 9.03 -6.02
C ARG A 188 20.68 8.04 -6.12
N TRP A 189 20.37 6.78 -6.40
CA TRP A 189 21.39 5.72 -6.42
C TRP A 189 22.55 5.94 -7.36
N PRO A 190 22.39 6.50 -8.60
CA PRO A 190 23.52 6.82 -9.47
C PRO A 190 24.51 7.81 -8.86
N ASP A 191 24.01 8.82 -8.14
CA ASP A 191 24.84 9.84 -7.52
C ASP A 191 25.56 9.30 -6.26
N LEU A 192 24.89 8.44 -5.49
CA LEU A 192 25.42 7.90 -4.23
C LEU A 192 26.48 6.81 -4.46
N VAL A 193 26.22 5.84 -5.34
CA VAL A 193 27.06 4.65 -5.48
C VAL A 193 27.40 4.30 -6.93
N GLY A 194 27.02 5.13 -7.88
CA GLY A 194 27.38 5.01 -9.29
C GLY A 194 26.57 3.97 -10.10
N ILE A 195 25.51 3.38 -9.56
CA ILE A 195 24.63 2.48 -10.29
C ILE A 195 23.15 2.83 -10.03
N SER A 196 22.29 2.55 -11.00
CA SER A 196 20.85 2.75 -10.83
C SER A 196 20.22 1.73 -9.86
N ALA A 197 19.04 2.03 -9.33
CA ALA A 197 18.28 1.08 -8.51
C ALA A 197 17.93 -0.20 -9.30
N ALA A 198 17.69 -0.09 -10.61
CA ALA A 198 17.45 -1.23 -11.48
C ALA A 198 18.71 -2.10 -11.70
N GLU A 199 19.91 -1.49 -11.77
CA GLU A 199 21.18 -2.23 -11.77
C GLU A 199 21.44 -2.87 -10.41
N LEU A 200 21.11 -2.20 -9.29
CA LEU A 200 21.21 -2.74 -7.94
C LEU A 200 20.33 -3.99 -7.79
N ALA A 201 19.13 -3.99 -8.36
CA ALA A 201 18.22 -5.15 -8.35
C ALA A 201 18.84 -6.38 -9.05
N ARG A 202 19.66 -6.18 -10.09
CA ARG A 202 20.34 -7.24 -10.85
C ARG A 202 21.73 -7.58 -10.32
N ALA A 203 22.21 -6.82 -9.34
CA ALA A 203 23.55 -6.97 -8.80
C ALA A 203 23.76 -8.30 -8.05
N ARG A 204 25.01 -8.72 -7.96
CA ARG A 204 25.42 -9.77 -7.03
C ARG A 204 25.70 -9.12 -5.69
N VAL A 205 24.82 -9.34 -4.73
CA VAL A 205 24.90 -8.68 -3.41
C VAL A 205 25.46 -9.62 -2.37
N ARG A 206 26.37 -9.10 -1.57
CA ARG A 206 26.89 -9.72 -0.36
C ARG A 206 26.78 -8.74 0.80
N CYS A 207 26.64 -9.27 2.01
CA CYS A 207 26.74 -8.50 3.24
C CYS A 207 27.76 -9.18 4.13
N ASP A 208 28.82 -8.47 4.47
CA ASP A 208 29.94 -9.01 5.25
C ASP A 208 30.44 -10.35 4.72
N GLY A 209 30.59 -10.44 3.39
CA GLY A 209 31.03 -11.62 2.65
C GLY A 209 29.97 -12.71 2.43
N GLN A 210 28.78 -12.63 3.01
CA GLN A 210 27.70 -13.60 2.82
C GLN A 210 26.71 -13.14 1.74
N LYS A 211 26.10 -14.07 1.00
CA LYS A 211 25.07 -13.74 0.01
C LYS A 211 23.89 -13.06 0.68
N ALA A 212 23.49 -11.91 0.16
CA ALA A 212 22.33 -11.17 0.59
C ALA A 212 21.32 -11.00 -0.54
N ASP A 213 20.05 -10.76 -0.19
CA ASP A 213 18.95 -10.52 -1.11
C ASP A 213 18.32 -9.16 -0.82
N LEU A 214 18.28 -8.29 -1.82
CA LEU A 214 17.72 -6.94 -1.72
C LEU A 214 16.38 -6.79 -2.44
N ILE A 215 15.77 -7.86 -2.90
CA ILE A 215 14.51 -7.79 -3.66
C ILE A 215 13.41 -7.12 -2.81
N ALA A 216 13.23 -7.56 -1.57
CA ALA A 216 12.18 -7.02 -0.71
C ALA A 216 12.35 -5.51 -0.39
N PRO A 217 13.52 -5.00 0.02
CA PRO A 217 13.70 -3.56 0.23
C PRO A 217 13.59 -2.75 -1.07
N LEU A 218 14.08 -3.25 -2.20
CA LEU A 218 13.94 -2.58 -3.51
C LEU A 218 12.49 -2.51 -3.99
N ILE A 219 11.68 -3.52 -3.70
CA ILE A 219 10.25 -3.48 -3.96
C ILE A 219 9.59 -2.37 -3.13
N ARG A 220 9.92 -2.26 -1.84
CA ARG A 220 9.42 -1.18 -0.99
C ARG A 220 9.81 0.19 -1.54
N ALA A 221 11.06 0.36 -1.98
CA ALA A 221 11.53 1.58 -2.62
C ALA A 221 10.78 1.88 -3.92
N ALA A 222 10.61 0.90 -4.82
CA ALA A 222 9.88 1.08 -6.07
C ALA A 222 8.44 1.55 -5.83
N VAL A 223 7.76 0.98 -4.84
CA VAL A 223 6.39 1.37 -4.47
C VAL A 223 6.34 2.74 -3.82
N ALA A 224 7.23 3.04 -2.87
CA ALA A 224 7.27 4.31 -2.16
C ALA A 224 7.53 5.49 -3.13
N TRP A 225 8.46 5.30 -4.05
CA TRP A 225 8.90 6.31 -5.00
C TRP A 225 8.25 6.22 -6.39
N ARG A 226 7.32 5.26 -6.57
CA ARG A 226 6.56 5.04 -7.81
C ARG A 226 7.46 4.85 -9.03
N ASP A 227 8.54 4.11 -8.87
CA ASP A 227 9.55 3.86 -9.90
C ASP A 227 9.16 2.67 -10.79
N GLY A 228 8.67 2.98 -12.00
CA GLY A 228 8.27 1.97 -12.98
C GLY A 228 9.46 1.23 -13.61
N GLU A 229 10.64 1.86 -13.73
CA GLU A 229 11.85 1.21 -14.25
C GLU A 229 12.38 0.15 -13.28
N LEU A 230 12.50 0.50 -12.01
CA LEU A 230 12.86 -0.46 -10.97
C LEU A 230 11.81 -1.57 -10.85
N ALA A 231 10.51 -1.22 -10.91
CA ALA A 231 9.44 -2.20 -10.89
C ALA A 231 9.54 -3.21 -12.04
N ALA A 232 9.84 -2.74 -13.25
CA ALA A 232 10.08 -3.58 -14.42
C ALA A 232 11.30 -4.49 -14.22
N ALA A 233 12.42 -3.93 -13.74
CA ALA A 233 13.62 -4.69 -13.46
C ALA A 233 13.40 -5.81 -12.43
N LEU A 234 12.65 -5.53 -11.38
CA LEU A 234 12.28 -6.52 -10.35
C LEU A 234 11.35 -7.59 -10.90
N ALA A 235 10.37 -7.21 -11.72
CA ALA A 235 9.47 -8.15 -12.37
C ALA A 235 10.20 -9.13 -13.30
N ASP A 236 11.26 -8.70 -13.97
CA ASP A 236 12.07 -9.53 -14.88
C ASP A 236 12.93 -10.58 -14.14
N LEU A 237 13.24 -10.38 -12.85
CA LEU A 237 14.05 -11.31 -12.06
C LEU A 237 13.36 -12.64 -11.71
N GLY A 238 12.07 -12.74 -11.96
CA GLY A 238 11.31 -13.99 -11.75
C GLY A 238 10.11 -13.84 -10.82
N PRO A 239 9.44 -14.96 -10.50
CA PRO A 239 8.22 -14.97 -9.71
C PRO A 239 8.52 -14.85 -8.20
N SER A 240 9.41 -13.98 -7.78
CA SER A 240 9.52 -13.59 -6.38
C SER A 240 8.21 -12.88 -5.96
N PRO A 241 7.82 -12.91 -4.66
CA PRO A 241 6.55 -12.32 -4.25
C PRO A 241 6.46 -10.90 -4.81
N ALA A 242 5.59 -10.71 -5.81
CA ALA A 242 5.31 -9.39 -6.34
C ALA A 242 4.32 -8.73 -5.38
N PRO A 243 4.73 -7.74 -4.57
CA PRO A 243 3.77 -7.01 -3.76
C PRO A 243 2.77 -6.34 -4.69
N ALA A 244 1.54 -6.26 -4.24
CA ALA A 244 0.45 -5.64 -4.97
C ALA A 244 0.80 -4.24 -5.51
N GLY A 245 1.58 -3.45 -4.75
CA GLY A 245 2.01 -2.12 -5.16
C GLY A 245 2.96 -2.09 -6.36
N LEU A 246 3.85 -3.09 -6.50
CA LEU A 246 4.76 -3.19 -7.66
C LEU A 246 3.98 -3.40 -8.96
N PHE A 247 2.97 -4.27 -8.90
CA PHE A 247 2.15 -4.61 -10.06
C PHE A 247 1.46 -3.38 -10.67
N GLY A 248 0.97 -2.47 -9.82
CA GLY A 248 0.34 -1.22 -10.24
C GLY A 248 1.28 -0.22 -10.93
N LEU A 249 2.60 -0.41 -10.81
CA LEU A 249 3.62 0.44 -11.45
C LEU A 249 4.05 -0.07 -12.84
N LEU A 250 3.74 -1.32 -13.18
CA LEU A 250 4.10 -1.92 -14.46
C LEU A 250 3.17 -1.44 -15.57
N ASP A 251 3.69 -1.35 -16.79
CA ASP A 251 2.90 -1.24 -17.99
C ASP A 251 2.08 -2.52 -18.26
N GLU A 252 1.10 -2.43 -19.12
CA GLU A 252 0.18 -3.55 -19.38
C GLU A 252 0.88 -4.81 -19.90
N PRO A 253 1.80 -4.76 -20.89
CA PRO A 253 2.50 -5.96 -21.36
C PRO A 253 3.30 -6.66 -20.25
N ARG A 254 3.94 -5.90 -19.36
CA ARG A 254 4.69 -6.48 -18.23
C ARG A 254 3.79 -7.05 -17.14
N ARG A 255 2.62 -6.43 -16.89
CA ARG A 255 1.60 -6.98 -15.99
C ARG A 255 1.12 -8.34 -16.48
N GLU A 256 0.77 -8.45 -17.75
CA GLU A 256 0.33 -9.71 -18.37
C GLU A 256 1.41 -10.79 -18.31
N ALA A 257 2.65 -10.45 -18.68
CA ALA A 257 3.78 -11.37 -18.61
C ALA A 257 4.04 -11.86 -17.17
N LEU A 258 3.95 -10.98 -16.17
CA LEU A 258 4.10 -11.35 -14.76
C LEU A 258 2.96 -12.25 -14.30
N LEU A 259 1.71 -11.94 -14.63
CA LEU A 259 0.55 -12.78 -14.30
C LEU A 259 0.69 -14.17 -14.92
N HIS A 260 1.05 -14.24 -16.20
CA HIS A 260 1.26 -15.52 -16.88
C HIS A 260 2.33 -16.38 -16.16
N ARG A 261 3.44 -15.77 -15.74
CA ARG A 261 4.49 -16.47 -14.96
C ARG A 261 4.00 -16.93 -13.61
N LEU A 262 3.24 -16.08 -12.88
CA LEU A 262 2.68 -16.44 -11.57
C LEU A 262 1.69 -17.60 -11.68
N ILE A 263 0.86 -17.63 -12.72
CA ILE A 263 -0.09 -18.71 -12.97
C ILE A 263 0.64 -20.01 -13.30
N THR A 264 1.60 -19.95 -14.22
CA THR A 264 2.41 -21.12 -14.62
C THR A 264 3.15 -21.70 -13.40
N ALA A 265 3.61 -20.84 -12.51
CA ALA A 265 4.24 -21.23 -11.24
C ALA A 265 3.20 -21.65 -10.15
N LYS A 266 1.90 -21.67 -10.46
CA LYS A 266 0.78 -21.96 -9.53
C LYS A 266 0.74 -21.06 -8.29
N ARG A 267 1.20 -19.81 -8.43
CA ARG A 267 1.26 -18.83 -7.34
C ARG A 267 -0.03 -18.00 -7.28
N TYR A 268 -1.16 -18.65 -7.10
CA TYR A 268 -2.49 -18.05 -7.21
C TYR A 268 -2.77 -16.95 -6.18
N ILE A 269 -2.17 -17.06 -4.96
CA ILE A 269 -2.29 -16.01 -3.93
C ILE A 269 -1.64 -14.72 -4.42
N ASP A 270 -0.48 -14.82 -5.06
CA ASP A 270 0.22 -13.66 -5.61
C ASP A 270 -0.56 -13.04 -6.77
N VAL A 271 -1.16 -13.87 -7.63
CA VAL A 271 -2.05 -13.40 -8.70
C VAL A 271 -3.20 -12.58 -8.11
N ALA A 272 -3.91 -13.11 -7.11
CA ALA A 272 -5.00 -12.42 -6.48
C ALA A 272 -4.54 -11.13 -5.78
N THR A 273 -3.38 -11.15 -5.13
CA THR A 273 -2.80 -9.97 -4.48
C THR A 273 -2.39 -8.88 -5.49
N CYS A 274 -1.80 -9.27 -6.62
CA CYS A 274 -1.43 -8.35 -7.70
C CYS A 274 -2.66 -7.64 -8.28
N THR A 275 -3.75 -8.35 -8.48
CA THR A 275 -4.98 -7.78 -9.07
C THR A 275 -5.69 -6.78 -8.16
N LEU A 276 -5.47 -6.79 -6.85
CA LEU A 276 -5.98 -5.75 -5.95
C LEU A 276 -5.39 -4.36 -6.23
N SER A 277 -4.18 -4.31 -6.76
CA SER A 277 -3.47 -3.05 -7.10
C SER A 277 -3.74 -2.56 -8.50
N TRP A 278 -4.70 -3.14 -9.22
CA TRP A 278 -5.00 -2.78 -10.59
C TRP A 278 -5.61 -1.38 -10.69
N PRO A 279 -5.02 -0.48 -11.48
CA PRO A 279 -5.49 0.92 -11.56
C PRO A 279 -6.77 1.10 -12.37
N SER A 280 -7.14 0.13 -13.23
CA SER A 280 -8.26 0.23 -14.20
C SER A 280 -9.15 -1.01 -14.16
N GLU A 281 -10.14 -1.08 -15.03
CA GLU A 281 -10.88 -2.31 -15.30
C GLU A 281 -9.95 -3.41 -15.79
N LEU A 282 -10.29 -4.65 -15.48
CA LEU A 282 -9.57 -5.83 -15.96
C LEU A 282 -9.84 -6.01 -17.44
N THR A 283 -8.85 -6.52 -18.20
CA THR A 283 -9.11 -7.05 -19.54
C THR A 283 -9.91 -8.37 -19.43
N ALA A 284 -10.49 -8.83 -20.53
CA ALA A 284 -11.20 -10.11 -20.58
C ALA A 284 -10.32 -11.27 -20.08
N GLU A 285 -9.08 -11.35 -20.57
CA GLU A 285 -8.15 -12.41 -20.14
C GLU A 285 -7.80 -12.29 -18.66
N GLN A 286 -7.55 -11.09 -18.17
CA GLN A 286 -7.28 -10.82 -16.75
C GLN A 286 -8.46 -11.21 -15.85
N SER A 287 -9.70 -10.95 -16.29
CA SER A 287 -10.92 -11.35 -15.57
C SER A 287 -11.03 -12.86 -15.44
N ARG A 288 -10.75 -13.60 -16.52
CA ARG A 288 -10.72 -15.08 -16.52
C ARG A 288 -9.64 -15.64 -15.59
N ILE A 289 -8.44 -15.05 -15.65
CA ILE A 289 -7.31 -15.42 -14.80
C ILE A 289 -7.66 -15.22 -13.34
N PHE A 290 -8.26 -14.09 -13.00
CA PHE A 290 -8.65 -13.79 -11.63
C PHE A 290 -9.73 -14.76 -11.13
N ALA A 291 -10.72 -15.08 -11.94
CA ALA A 291 -11.78 -16.06 -11.59
C ALA A 291 -11.18 -17.43 -11.27
N ARG A 292 -10.27 -17.93 -12.11
CA ARG A 292 -9.55 -19.20 -11.86
C ARG A 292 -8.70 -19.16 -10.61
N SER A 293 -8.02 -18.02 -10.36
CA SER A 293 -7.20 -17.82 -9.16
C SER A 293 -8.07 -17.82 -7.89
N LEU A 294 -9.23 -17.18 -7.95
CA LEU A 294 -10.18 -17.16 -6.85
C LEU A 294 -10.63 -18.58 -6.46
N ILE A 295 -11.00 -19.42 -7.44
CA ILE A 295 -11.34 -20.83 -7.21
C ILE A 295 -10.16 -21.60 -6.60
N ALA A 296 -8.93 -21.36 -7.07
CA ALA A 296 -7.76 -22.07 -6.60
C ALA A 296 -7.40 -21.75 -5.14
N VAL A 297 -7.65 -20.53 -4.69
CA VAL A 297 -7.35 -20.09 -3.32
C VAL A 297 -8.48 -20.34 -2.33
N THR A 298 -9.70 -20.61 -2.80
CA THR A 298 -10.87 -20.92 -1.95
C THR A 298 -11.00 -22.41 -1.61
N ARG A 299 -10.02 -23.24 -1.94
CA ARG A 299 -10.04 -24.68 -1.59
C ARG A 299 -10.11 -24.90 -0.07
N PRO A 300 -10.76 -25.98 0.39
CA PRO A 300 -10.82 -26.32 1.80
C PRO A 300 -9.40 -26.33 2.44
N GLY A 301 -9.24 -25.61 3.55
CA GLY A 301 -7.94 -25.46 4.23
C GLY A 301 -7.13 -24.25 3.81
N SER A 302 -7.56 -23.46 2.84
CA SER A 302 -6.94 -22.16 2.51
C SER A 302 -7.57 -21.05 3.34
N TYR A 303 -6.76 -20.34 4.12
CA TYR A 303 -7.24 -19.24 4.94
C TYR A 303 -7.07 -17.92 4.17
N ILE A 304 -8.13 -17.40 3.56
CA ILE A 304 -8.15 -16.07 2.98
C ILE A 304 -8.90 -15.16 3.95
N SER A 305 -8.16 -14.38 4.73
CA SER A 305 -8.75 -13.43 5.69
C SER A 305 -9.16 -12.09 5.05
N ASP A 306 -8.65 -11.76 3.87
CA ASP A 306 -8.87 -10.44 3.24
C ASP A 306 -10.15 -10.43 2.39
N SER A 307 -11.20 -9.80 2.93
CA SER A 307 -12.51 -9.66 2.28
C SER A 307 -12.48 -8.79 1.01
N ARG A 308 -11.44 -8.01 0.78
CA ARG A 308 -11.32 -7.09 -0.37
C ARG A 308 -11.24 -7.84 -1.70
N TRP A 309 -10.72 -9.05 -1.72
CA TRP A 309 -10.58 -9.85 -2.95
C TRP A 309 -11.93 -10.19 -3.60
N TRP A 310 -12.93 -10.42 -2.76
CA TRP A 310 -14.28 -10.76 -3.23
C TRP A 310 -14.96 -9.61 -4.00
N GLY A 311 -14.53 -8.37 -3.76
CA GLY A 311 -15.05 -7.19 -4.44
C GLY A 311 -14.38 -6.86 -5.78
N VAL A 312 -13.26 -7.51 -6.13
CA VAL A 312 -12.49 -7.15 -7.34
C VAL A 312 -13.25 -7.49 -8.62
N LEU A 313 -13.71 -8.74 -8.77
CA LEU A 313 -14.45 -9.13 -9.97
C LEU A 313 -15.75 -8.34 -10.16
N PRO A 314 -16.64 -8.21 -9.15
CA PRO A 314 -17.84 -7.41 -9.30
C PRO A 314 -17.57 -5.96 -9.72
N ALA A 315 -16.50 -5.36 -9.18
CA ALA A 315 -16.19 -3.96 -9.45
C ALA A 315 -15.43 -3.72 -10.77
N ARG A 316 -14.66 -4.71 -11.26
CA ARG A 316 -13.65 -4.49 -12.31
C ARG A 316 -13.63 -5.53 -13.43
N CYS A 317 -14.50 -6.52 -13.42
CA CYS A 317 -14.58 -7.52 -14.48
C CYS A 317 -14.88 -6.82 -15.82
N ALA A 318 -14.16 -7.19 -16.88
CA ALA A 318 -14.44 -6.72 -18.22
C ALA A 318 -15.87 -7.08 -18.66
N PRO A 319 -16.65 -6.16 -19.24
CA PRO A 319 -18.01 -6.45 -19.68
C PRO A 319 -18.11 -7.64 -20.65
N ASP A 320 -17.19 -7.73 -21.59
CA ASP A 320 -17.11 -8.80 -22.60
C ASP A 320 -16.67 -10.16 -22.05
N ALA A 321 -16.17 -10.22 -20.83
CA ALA A 321 -15.77 -11.46 -20.16
C ALA A 321 -16.80 -11.97 -19.12
N LEU A 322 -17.87 -11.24 -18.84
CA LEU A 322 -18.79 -11.53 -17.74
C LEU A 322 -19.40 -12.94 -17.83
N ASP A 323 -19.87 -13.34 -19.00
CA ASP A 323 -20.51 -14.66 -19.18
C ASP A 323 -19.50 -15.80 -18.98
N GLU A 324 -18.28 -15.64 -19.50
CA GLU A 324 -17.22 -16.63 -19.32
C GLU A 324 -16.75 -16.72 -17.87
N VAL A 325 -16.61 -15.58 -17.19
CA VAL A 325 -16.26 -15.51 -15.77
C VAL A 325 -17.33 -16.17 -14.91
N LEU A 326 -18.61 -15.92 -15.19
CA LEU A 326 -19.72 -16.58 -14.51
C LEU A 326 -19.71 -18.10 -14.76
N ALA A 327 -19.44 -18.54 -16.00
CA ALA A 327 -19.30 -19.96 -16.32
C ALA A 327 -18.13 -20.63 -15.57
N ILE A 328 -16.98 -19.96 -15.47
CA ILE A 328 -15.81 -20.43 -14.70
C ILE A 328 -16.17 -20.58 -13.22
N LEU A 329 -16.81 -19.58 -12.62
CA LEU A 329 -17.17 -19.61 -11.20
C LEU A 329 -18.24 -20.69 -10.90
N ARG A 330 -19.27 -20.82 -11.73
CA ARG A 330 -20.33 -21.84 -11.57
C ARG A 330 -19.84 -23.27 -11.83
N GLY A 331 -18.82 -23.43 -12.68
CA GLY A 331 -18.18 -24.72 -12.96
C GLY A 331 -17.16 -25.16 -11.90
N ALA A 332 -16.95 -24.37 -10.85
CA ALA A 332 -16.06 -24.75 -9.77
C ALA A 332 -16.61 -25.94 -8.96
N PRO A 333 -15.73 -26.80 -8.39
CA PRO A 333 -16.17 -27.90 -7.54
C PRO A 333 -17.06 -27.42 -6.39
N PRO A 334 -18.12 -28.14 -6.02
CA PRO A 334 -19.10 -27.74 -5.01
C PRO A 334 -18.49 -27.36 -3.66
N ASP A 335 -17.42 -28.05 -3.28
CA ASP A 335 -16.71 -27.82 -2.01
C ASP A 335 -15.86 -26.53 -2.01
N THR A 336 -15.64 -25.94 -3.17
CA THR A 336 -14.76 -24.75 -3.33
C THR A 336 -15.55 -23.46 -3.18
N LEU A 337 -16.82 -23.42 -3.56
CA LEU A 337 -17.69 -22.24 -3.55
C LEU A 337 -18.87 -22.36 -2.59
N SER A 338 -18.79 -23.27 -1.60
CA SER A 338 -19.81 -23.41 -0.54
C SER A 338 -19.85 -22.21 0.44
N ASP A 339 -18.87 -21.32 0.36
CA ASP A 339 -18.84 -20.09 1.17
C ASP A 339 -19.89 -19.09 0.64
N LEU A 340 -20.65 -18.52 1.56
CA LEU A 340 -21.63 -17.44 1.31
C LEU A 340 -21.04 -16.29 0.50
N ARG A 341 -19.73 -16.02 0.66
CA ARG A 341 -19.00 -14.98 -0.07
C ARG A 341 -18.90 -15.26 -1.57
N ALA A 342 -18.68 -16.50 -1.95
CA ALA A 342 -18.60 -16.87 -3.36
C ALA A 342 -19.95 -16.70 -4.07
N GLN A 343 -21.04 -17.04 -3.41
CA GLN A 343 -22.40 -16.80 -3.91
C GLN A 343 -22.65 -15.29 -4.07
N THR A 344 -22.17 -14.47 -3.13
CA THR A 344 -22.27 -13.01 -3.22
C THR A 344 -21.54 -12.45 -4.45
N VAL A 345 -20.35 -13.00 -4.80
CA VAL A 345 -19.62 -12.59 -6.01
C VAL A 345 -20.40 -12.94 -7.27
N ILE A 346 -20.94 -14.16 -7.36
CA ILE A 346 -21.74 -14.61 -8.51
C ILE A 346 -22.96 -13.70 -8.67
N THR A 347 -23.72 -13.47 -7.61
CA THR A 347 -24.90 -12.61 -7.64
C THR A 347 -24.55 -11.16 -8.04
N ALA A 348 -23.43 -10.63 -7.54
CA ALA A 348 -22.99 -9.27 -7.89
C ALA A 348 -22.56 -9.15 -9.36
N LEU A 349 -21.95 -10.20 -9.94
CA LEU A 349 -21.63 -10.24 -11.38
C LEU A 349 -22.88 -10.37 -12.24
N GLU A 350 -23.87 -11.15 -11.82
CA GLU A 350 -25.17 -11.26 -12.50
C GLU A 350 -25.89 -9.92 -12.54
N LEU A 351 -25.95 -9.21 -11.41
CA LEU A 351 -26.52 -7.87 -11.34
C LEU A 351 -25.77 -6.88 -12.23
N ARG A 352 -24.42 -6.95 -12.27
CA ARG A 352 -23.62 -6.10 -13.16
C ARG A 352 -23.95 -6.38 -14.64
N ARG A 353 -24.11 -7.63 -15.03
CA ARG A 353 -24.50 -8.02 -16.39
C ARG A 353 -25.86 -7.43 -16.75
N GLU A 354 -26.87 -7.59 -15.88
CA GLU A 354 -28.21 -7.03 -16.09
C GLU A 354 -28.21 -5.50 -16.24
N LEU A 355 -27.40 -4.81 -15.42
CA LEU A 355 -27.23 -3.36 -15.52
C LEU A 355 -26.64 -2.93 -16.85
N LEU A 356 -25.61 -3.63 -17.36
CA LEU A 356 -25.00 -3.35 -18.65
C LEU A 356 -26.00 -3.56 -19.80
N GLU A 357 -26.77 -4.65 -19.78
CA GLU A 357 -27.82 -4.92 -20.76
C GLU A 357 -28.93 -3.84 -20.77
N LEU A 358 -29.27 -3.30 -19.59
CA LEU A 358 -30.24 -2.19 -19.49
C LEU A 358 -29.67 -0.89 -20.06
N THR A 359 -28.39 -0.61 -19.81
CA THR A 359 -27.71 0.59 -20.33
C THR A 359 -27.65 0.55 -21.85
N ASP A 360 -27.26 -0.61 -22.45
CA ASP A 360 -27.20 -0.78 -23.90
C ASP A 360 -28.57 -0.62 -24.57
N ARG A 361 -29.67 -1.07 -23.93
CA ARG A 361 -31.04 -0.87 -24.44
C ARG A 361 -31.46 0.61 -24.40
N THR A 362 -31.15 1.31 -23.32
CA THR A 362 -31.47 2.75 -23.21
C THR A 362 -30.71 3.59 -24.24
N ASP A 363 -29.46 3.26 -24.54
CA ASP A 363 -28.66 3.94 -25.55
C ASP A 363 -29.14 3.65 -26.98
N GLN A 364 -29.66 2.41 -27.25
CA GLN A 364 -30.27 2.08 -28.52
C GLN A 364 -31.64 2.72 -28.75
N GLU A 365 -32.41 2.95 -27.69
CA GLU A 365 -33.70 3.64 -27.77
C GLU A 365 -33.55 5.18 -27.91
N ALA A 366 -32.38 5.73 -27.52
CA ALA A 366 -32.06 7.15 -27.61
C ALA A 366 -31.37 7.56 -28.94
N SER A 367 -30.97 6.57 -29.77
CA SER A 367 -30.29 6.77 -31.08
C SER A 367 -31.24 6.61 -32.24
#